data_90383af8b083e985554d18bc5686ce26
#
_entry.id   90383af8b083e985554d18bc5686ce26
#
_cell.length_a   1.000
_cell.length_b   1.000
_cell.length_c   1.000
_cell.angle_alpha   90.00
_cell.angle_beta   90.00
_cell.angle_gamma   90.00
#
_symmetry.space_group_name_H-M   'P 1'
#
loop_
_entity.id
_entity.type
_entity.pdbx_description
1 polymer ?
#
loop_
_entity_poly.entity_id
_entity_poly.type
_entity_poly.pdbx_seq_one_letter_code
_entity_poly.pdbx_strand_id
1 'polypeptide(L)'
;MSTIRPTANRIQTCRMMLVLVCMSTFVVIQSGCVDTLMMAGKVLMGDPVQPSGFELATGVSLAEDQKRVLVHCSAPSYLSDEFDTLTSDIQEELIRRMKRRGMAVMHADAAADVLDDYAGQFDPNLLAMQLDDVDYIFHVQFESFTYREDNSPNLYRGKASGKIVAHEIVRGKDGAGQHAIQVYDQLFNMTHPTTHPVAVDQMPKTVFIRKFTNKLADELGHTFYSVKRMYSVKIMYSV
;
A
#
# COMPACT_ATOMS: atom_id res chain seq x y z
N MET A 1 -70.90 -58.53 7.37
CA MET A 1 -70.13 -58.03 6.22
C MET A 1 -69.63 -56.60 6.59
N SER A 2 -68.40 -56.51 7.06
CA SER A 2 -67.78 -55.23 7.48
C SER A 2 -66.68 -54.84 6.47
N THR A 3 -66.95 -53.82 5.72
CA THR A 3 -65.98 -53.29 4.73
C THR A 3 -65.13 -52.23 5.40
N ILE A 4 -63.86 -52.54 5.59
CA ILE A 4 -62.84 -51.64 6.06
C ILE A 4 -62.36 -50.80 4.86
N ARG A 5 -62.59 -49.48 4.87
CA ARG A 5 -61.82 -48.50 4.08
C ARG A 5 -61.01 -47.65 5.05
N PRO A 6 -59.73 -47.77 5.00
CA PRO A 6 -58.91 -46.58 5.08
C PRO A 6 -57.54 -46.78 4.43
N THR A 7 -57.06 -45.89 3.67
CA THR A 7 -55.58 -45.74 3.51
C THR A 7 -55.17 -44.55 2.64
N ALA A 8 -56.12 -43.96 1.90
CA ALA A 8 -55.79 -42.85 0.98
C ALA A 8 -55.39 -41.54 1.70
N ASN A 9 -56.03 -41.24 2.84
CA ASN A 9 -55.78 -39.97 3.56
C ASN A 9 -54.44 -39.90 4.31
N ARG A 10 -53.90 -41.06 4.78
CA ARG A 10 -52.62 -41.11 5.50
C ARG A 10 -51.41 -40.90 4.58
N ILE A 11 -51.47 -41.33 3.35
CA ILE A 11 -50.39 -41.16 2.37
C ILE A 11 -50.31 -39.70 1.89
N GLN A 12 -51.43 -39.03 1.77
CA GLN A 12 -51.53 -37.65 1.32
C GLN A 12 -51.04 -36.67 2.40
N THR A 13 -51.36 -36.91 3.68
CA THR A 13 -50.82 -36.12 4.83
C THR A 13 -49.33 -36.35 5.02
N CYS A 14 -48.82 -37.54 4.81
CA CYS A 14 -47.39 -37.82 4.92
C CYS A 14 -46.58 -37.10 3.82
N ARG A 15 -47.09 -37.07 2.58
CA ARG A 15 -46.48 -36.32 1.45
C ARG A 15 -46.50 -34.82 1.69
N MET A 16 -47.60 -34.30 2.22
CA MET A 16 -47.71 -32.85 2.52
C MET A 16 -46.77 -32.40 3.66
N MET A 17 -46.61 -33.25 4.69
CA MET A 17 -45.63 -33.01 5.75
C MET A 17 -44.19 -33.06 5.26
N LEU A 18 -43.86 -33.98 4.35
CA LEU A 18 -42.53 -34.12 3.79
C LEU A 18 -42.15 -32.89 2.94
N VAL A 19 -43.07 -32.35 2.15
CA VAL A 19 -42.89 -31.14 1.33
C VAL A 19 -42.73 -29.91 2.23
N LEU A 20 -43.49 -29.79 3.31
CA LEU A 20 -43.38 -28.68 4.28
C LEU A 20 -42.03 -28.72 5.03
N VAL A 21 -41.53 -29.89 5.41
CA VAL A 21 -40.22 -30.03 6.06
C VAL A 21 -39.09 -29.72 5.06
N CYS A 22 -39.17 -30.15 3.80
CA CYS A 22 -38.20 -29.80 2.77
C CYS A 22 -38.21 -28.29 2.44
N MET A 23 -39.35 -27.63 2.41
CA MET A 23 -39.43 -26.19 2.19
C MET A 23 -38.89 -25.39 3.38
N SER A 24 -39.13 -25.83 4.63
CA SER A 24 -38.58 -25.14 5.80
C SER A 24 -37.06 -25.29 5.94
N THR A 25 -36.50 -26.43 5.56
CA THR A 25 -35.05 -26.62 5.52
C THR A 25 -34.38 -25.80 4.41
N PHE A 26 -35.04 -25.58 3.28
CA PHE A 26 -34.48 -24.76 2.19
C PHE A 26 -34.44 -23.27 2.53
N VAL A 27 -35.36 -22.74 3.31
CA VAL A 27 -35.39 -21.33 3.76
C VAL A 27 -34.31 -21.06 4.82
N VAL A 28 -34.00 -22.00 5.69
CA VAL A 28 -32.94 -21.84 6.71
C VAL A 28 -31.54 -21.86 6.13
N ILE A 29 -31.34 -22.50 4.97
CA ILE A 29 -30.02 -22.55 4.29
C ILE A 29 -29.69 -21.22 3.59
N GLN A 30 -30.66 -20.37 3.26
CA GLN A 30 -30.42 -19.13 2.53
C GLN A 30 -29.99 -17.94 3.42
N SER A 31 -30.19 -17.97 4.71
CA SER A 31 -29.90 -16.82 5.59
C SER A 31 -28.56 -16.89 6.33
N GLY A 32 -27.78 -17.98 6.23
CA GLY A 32 -26.55 -18.14 6.98
C GLY A 32 -25.29 -18.53 6.20
N CYS A 33 -25.42 -18.90 4.90
CA CYS A 33 -24.31 -19.50 4.17
C CYS A 33 -23.27 -18.53 3.58
N VAL A 34 -23.60 -17.26 3.40
CA VAL A 34 -22.67 -16.30 2.76
C VAL A 34 -21.54 -15.92 3.71
N ASP A 35 -21.86 -15.68 4.98
CA ASP A 35 -20.84 -15.32 5.97
C ASP A 35 -19.92 -16.48 6.35
N THR A 36 -20.45 -17.70 6.44
CA THR A 36 -19.66 -18.91 6.71
C THR A 36 -18.77 -19.30 5.53
N LEU A 37 -19.23 -19.09 4.30
CA LEU A 37 -18.41 -19.37 3.10
C LEU A 37 -17.30 -18.32 2.95
N MET A 38 -17.55 -17.05 3.29
CA MET A 38 -16.53 -16.01 3.35
C MET A 38 -15.51 -16.27 4.46
N MET A 39 -15.92 -16.74 5.64
CA MET A 39 -15.00 -17.13 6.71
C MET A 39 -14.17 -18.36 6.34
N ALA A 40 -14.76 -19.38 5.74
CA ALA A 40 -14.03 -20.54 5.27
C ALA A 40 -13.05 -20.21 4.12
N GLY A 41 -13.43 -19.30 3.22
CA GLY A 41 -12.54 -18.77 2.18
C GLY A 41 -11.33 -18.03 2.75
N LYS A 42 -11.51 -17.22 3.79
CA LYS A 42 -10.42 -16.53 4.48
C LYS A 42 -9.45 -17.47 5.19
N VAL A 43 -9.95 -18.55 5.78
CA VAL A 43 -9.13 -19.56 6.47
C VAL A 43 -8.30 -20.39 5.48
N LEU A 44 -8.82 -20.62 4.27
CA LEU A 44 -8.15 -21.42 3.25
C LEU A 44 -7.26 -20.61 2.30
N MET A 45 -7.60 -19.36 1.98
CA MET A 45 -6.88 -18.51 1.01
C MET A 45 -6.12 -17.33 1.64
N GLY A 46 -6.28 -17.10 2.94
CA GLY A 46 -5.73 -15.92 3.62
C GLY A 46 -6.46 -14.63 3.25
N ASP A 47 -6.02 -13.52 3.87
CA ASP A 47 -6.53 -12.20 3.50
C ASP A 47 -6.02 -11.83 2.10
N PRO A 48 -6.88 -11.29 1.22
CA PRO A 48 -6.43 -10.86 -0.11
C PRO A 48 -5.38 -9.77 0.03
N VAL A 49 -4.22 -10.04 -0.53
CA VAL A 49 -3.10 -9.12 -0.60
C VAL A 49 -3.25 -8.28 -1.87
N GLN A 50 -3.17 -6.97 -1.74
CA GLN A 50 -3.11 -6.08 -2.89
C GLN A 50 -1.63 -5.96 -3.29
N PRO A 51 -1.25 -6.34 -4.52
CA PRO A 51 0.10 -6.15 -5.03
C PRO A 51 0.54 -4.69 -4.92
N SER A 52 1.85 -4.46 -4.84
CA SER A 52 2.39 -3.10 -4.83
C SER A 52 2.15 -2.36 -6.16
N GLY A 53 2.19 -1.02 -6.14
CA GLY A 53 2.05 -0.23 -7.37
C GLY A 53 3.12 -0.59 -8.40
N PHE A 54 4.34 -0.80 -7.95
CA PHE A 54 5.45 -1.22 -8.80
C PHE A 54 5.25 -2.62 -9.40
N GLU A 55 4.83 -3.59 -8.59
CA GLU A 55 4.54 -4.96 -9.03
C GLU A 55 3.40 -5.00 -10.05
N LEU A 56 2.34 -4.21 -9.86
CA LEU A 56 1.24 -4.11 -10.83
C LEU A 56 1.69 -3.54 -12.18
N ALA A 57 2.67 -2.64 -12.19
CA ALA A 57 3.16 -2.00 -13.40
C ALA A 57 4.23 -2.83 -14.14
N THR A 58 5.10 -3.52 -13.39
CA THR A 58 6.28 -4.21 -13.94
C THR A 58 6.19 -5.74 -13.90
N GLY A 59 5.28 -6.29 -13.09
CA GLY A 59 5.21 -7.73 -12.82
C GLY A 59 6.30 -8.25 -11.88
N VAL A 60 7.13 -7.36 -11.31
CA VAL A 60 8.25 -7.74 -10.43
C VAL A 60 7.88 -7.49 -8.97
N SER A 61 7.97 -8.52 -8.14
CA SER A 61 7.82 -8.41 -6.69
C SER A 61 9.17 -8.20 -6.04
N LEU A 62 9.43 -6.99 -5.51
CA LEU A 62 10.74 -6.64 -4.93
C LEU A 62 11.14 -7.55 -3.77
N ALA A 63 10.16 -8.01 -2.98
CA ALA A 63 10.40 -8.90 -1.84
C ALA A 63 10.55 -10.37 -2.24
N GLU A 64 9.66 -10.87 -3.10
CA GLU A 64 9.65 -12.29 -3.50
C GLU A 64 10.82 -12.61 -4.43
N ASP A 65 11.12 -11.70 -5.36
CA ASP A 65 12.24 -11.83 -6.30
C ASP A 65 13.60 -11.44 -5.69
N GLN A 66 13.63 -11.12 -4.39
CA GLN A 66 14.84 -10.75 -3.63
C GLN A 66 15.68 -9.67 -4.32
N LYS A 67 14.97 -8.69 -4.93
CA LYS A 67 15.63 -7.57 -5.64
C LYS A 67 16.28 -6.62 -4.66
N ARG A 68 17.53 -6.24 -4.94
CA ARG A 68 18.24 -5.23 -4.15
C ARG A 68 17.90 -3.83 -4.65
N VAL A 69 17.40 -3.01 -3.74
CA VAL A 69 16.78 -1.72 -4.03
C VAL A 69 17.59 -0.59 -3.37
N LEU A 70 17.83 0.48 -4.11
CA LEU A 70 18.24 1.77 -3.58
C LEU A 70 17.05 2.71 -3.58
N VAL A 71 16.82 3.43 -2.48
CA VAL A 71 15.81 4.49 -2.39
C VAL A 71 16.52 5.81 -2.13
N HIS A 72 16.27 6.80 -2.97
CA HIS A 72 16.75 8.16 -2.81
C HIS A 72 15.58 9.14 -2.82
N CYS A 73 15.54 10.05 -1.85
CA CYS A 73 14.54 11.11 -1.78
C CYS A 73 15.19 12.46 -2.06
N SER A 74 14.56 13.27 -2.90
CA SER A 74 15.00 14.64 -3.18
C SER A 74 13.85 15.63 -3.11
N ALA A 75 14.20 16.89 -2.86
CA ALA A 75 13.27 18.01 -2.86
C ALA A 75 13.94 19.24 -3.48
N PRO A 76 13.15 20.19 -4.04
CA PRO A 76 13.67 21.47 -4.45
C PRO A 76 14.28 22.25 -3.28
N SER A 77 15.26 23.12 -3.54
CA SER A 77 15.98 23.89 -2.51
C SER A 77 15.05 24.67 -1.57
N TYR A 78 13.97 25.25 -2.10
CA TYR A 78 13.01 26.00 -1.27
C TYR A 78 12.28 25.14 -0.23
N LEU A 79 12.12 23.82 -0.49
CA LEU A 79 11.57 22.89 0.50
C LEU A 79 12.65 22.42 1.49
N SER A 80 13.87 22.23 1.01
CA SER A 80 15.00 21.84 1.87
C SER A 80 15.38 22.94 2.85
N ASP A 81 15.24 24.22 2.46
CA ASP A 81 15.48 25.37 3.32
C ASP A 81 14.44 25.49 4.44
N GLU A 82 13.17 25.11 4.18
CA GLU A 82 12.09 25.15 5.17
C GLU A 82 12.02 23.86 6.01
N PHE A 83 12.37 22.74 5.41
CA PHE A 83 12.27 21.38 5.99
C PHE A 83 13.57 20.59 5.75
N ASP A 84 14.63 20.97 6.45
CA ASP A 84 16.00 20.46 6.29
C ASP A 84 16.13 18.93 6.40
N THR A 85 15.32 18.29 7.23
CA THR A 85 15.33 16.85 7.47
C THR A 85 14.26 16.08 6.71
N LEU A 86 13.41 16.75 5.91
CA LEU A 86 12.23 16.11 5.30
C LEU A 86 12.58 14.89 4.45
N THR A 87 13.53 15.05 3.54
CA THR A 87 13.90 13.99 2.59
C THR A 87 14.59 12.82 3.29
N SER A 88 15.49 13.11 4.23
CA SER A 88 16.17 12.09 5.03
C SER A 88 15.21 11.33 5.94
N ASP A 89 14.32 12.03 6.65
CA ASP A 89 13.33 11.42 7.55
C ASP A 89 12.40 10.46 6.78
N ILE A 90 11.94 10.87 5.59
CA ILE A 90 11.07 10.03 4.76
C ILE A 90 11.85 8.86 4.16
N GLN A 91 13.06 9.09 3.66
CA GLN A 91 13.93 8.05 3.10
C GLN A 91 14.24 6.97 4.13
N GLU A 92 14.65 7.34 5.34
CA GLU A 92 14.95 6.41 6.42
C GLU A 92 13.68 5.61 6.83
N GLU A 93 12.54 6.28 6.94
CA GLU A 93 11.28 5.62 7.30
C GLU A 93 10.84 4.63 6.21
N LEU A 94 10.97 4.97 4.93
CA LEU A 94 10.70 4.07 3.80
C LEU A 94 11.63 2.86 3.85
N ILE A 95 12.94 3.07 3.95
CA ILE A 95 13.94 2.00 4.05
C ILE A 95 13.62 1.07 5.23
N ARG A 96 13.31 1.65 6.39
CA ARG A 96 12.94 0.88 7.60
C ARG A 96 11.69 0.02 7.38
N ARG A 97 10.67 0.56 6.69
CA ARG A 97 9.43 -0.18 6.37
C ARG A 97 9.68 -1.30 5.38
N MET A 98 10.46 -1.04 4.34
CA MET A 98 10.81 -2.02 3.32
C MET A 98 11.62 -3.18 3.92
N LYS A 99 12.64 -2.88 4.75
CA LYS A 99 13.44 -3.89 5.46
C LYS A 99 12.58 -4.77 6.38
N ARG A 100 11.62 -4.18 7.11
CA ARG A 100 10.66 -4.96 7.94
C ARG A 100 9.77 -5.91 7.15
N ARG A 101 9.64 -5.69 5.85
CA ARG A 101 8.89 -6.56 4.92
C ARG A 101 9.77 -7.54 4.15
N GLY A 102 11.03 -7.69 4.57
CA GLY A 102 11.97 -8.66 4.03
C GLY A 102 12.63 -8.21 2.72
N MET A 103 12.53 -6.95 2.34
CA MET A 103 13.16 -6.43 1.12
C MET A 103 14.64 -6.15 1.35
N ALA A 104 15.46 -6.44 0.34
CA ALA A 104 16.88 -6.14 0.34
C ALA A 104 17.09 -4.67 -0.08
N VAL A 105 17.17 -3.77 0.92
CA VAL A 105 17.33 -2.33 0.68
C VAL A 105 18.70 -1.88 1.14
N MET A 106 19.40 -1.13 0.28
CA MET A 106 20.69 -0.52 0.59
C MET A 106 20.56 0.53 1.69
N HIS A 107 21.70 0.87 2.29
CA HIS A 107 21.73 1.96 3.26
C HIS A 107 21.56 3.31 2.55
N ALA A 108 20.97 4.29 3.24
CA ALA A 108 20.75 5.62 2.66
C ALA A 108 22.06 6.30 2.23
N ASP A 109 23.11 6.10 3.00
CA ASP A 109 24.41 6.73 2.78
C ASP A 109 25.10 6.27 1.48
N ALA A 110 24.81 5.04 1.01
CA ALA A 110 25.40 4.51 -0.21
C ALA A 110 25.14 5.38 -1.46
N ALA A 111 23.98 6.03 -1.50
CA ALA A 111 23.68 6.99 -2.57
C ALA A 111 24.33 8.35 -2.28
N ALA A 112 24.31 8.80 -1.02
CA ALA A 112 24.86 10.08 -0.61
C ALA A 112 26.37 10.17 -0.93
N ASP A 113 27.13 9.15 -0.55
CA ASP A 113 28.58 9.09 -0.81
C ASP A 113 28.91 9.25 -2.31
N VAL A 114 28.12 8.60 -3.19
CA VAL A 114 28.32 8.73 -4.64
C VAL A 114 27.90 10.10 -5.15
N LEU A 115 26.76 10.62 -4.69
CA LEU A 115 26.22 11.89 -5.17
C LEU A 115 27.03 13.10 -4.70
N ASP A 116 27.62 13.04 -3.52
CA ASP A 116 28.47 14.11 -2.98
C ASP A 116 29.71 14.36 -3.87
N ASP A 117 30.30 13.31 -4.44
CA ASP A 117 31.42 13.41 -5.40
C ASP A 117 30.98 14.09 -6.71
N TYR A 118 29.66 14.15 -7.01
CA TYR A 118 29.12 14.70 -8.25
C TYR A 118 28.15 15.88 -8.02
N ALA A 119 28.48 16.72 -7.06
CA ALA A 119 27.76 17.95 -6.75
C ALA A 119 26.27 17.73 -6.34
N GLY A 120 25.94 16.58 -5.79
CA GLY A 120 24.59 16.27 -5.29
C GLY A 120 23.53 16.08 -6.36
N GLN A 121 23.87 16.06 -7.65
CA GLN A 121 22.90 15.84 -8.73
C GLN A 121 22.56 14.36 -8.83
N PHE A 122 21.27 14.05 -8.75
CA PHE A 122 20.79 12.68 -8.96
C PHE A 122 20.94 12.30 -10.45
N ASP A 123 21.80 11.30 -10.70
CA ASP A 123 21.93 10.65 -12.00
C ASP A 123 21.86 9.12 -11.80
N PRO A 124 20.80 8.45 -12.31
CA PRO A 124 20.63 7.02 -12.16
C PRO A 124 21.71 6.19 -12.88
N ASN A 125 22.30 6.70 -13.98
CA ASN A 125 23.37 6.01 -14.68
C ASN A 125 24.67 6.07 -13.89
N LEU A 126 24.94 7.21 -13.25
CA LEU A 126 26.09 7.35 -12.38
C LEU A 126 26.01 6.37 -11.19
N LEU A 127 24.86 6.35 -10.52
CA LEU A 127 24.61 5.41 -9.42
C LEU A 127 24.73 3.94 -9.90
N ALA A 128 24.22 3.63 -11.10
CA ALA A 128 24.33 2.29 -11.68
C ALA A 128 25.80 1.88 -11.92
N MET A 129 26.65 2.80 -12.33
CA MET A 129 28.09 2.53 -12.59
C MET A 129 28.91 2.38 -11.31
N GLN A 130 28.52 3.05 -10.23
CA GLN A 130 29.29 3.09 -8.97
C GLN A 130 28.81 2.05 -7.94
N LEU A 131 27.58 1.57 -8.07
CA LEU A 131 26.98 0.65 -7.12
C LEU A 131 26.81 -0.75 -7.74
N ASP A 132 27.67 -1.69 -7.35
CA ASP A 132 27.74 -3.01 -7.98
C ASP A 132 26.52 -3.90 -7.76
N ASP A 133 25.85 -3.78 -6.64
CA ASP A 133 24.84 -4.74 -6.17
C ASP A 133 23.43 -4.15 -6.09
N VAL A 134 23.02 -3.31 -7.06
CA VAL A 134 21.67 -2.74 -7.14
C VAL A 134 20.94 -3.31 -8.36
N ASP A 135 19.68 -3.70 -8.18
CA ASP A 135 18.80 -4.09 -9.28
C ASP A 135 17.88 -2.95 -9.68
N TYR A 136 17.38 -2.18 -8.68
CA TYR A 136 16.47 -1.06 -8.91
C TYR A 136 16.86 0.17 -8.10
N ILE A 137 16.80 1.34 -8.73
CA ILE A 137 16.94 2.64 -8.08
C ILE A 137 15.60 3.35 -8.10
N PHE A 138 15.03 3.63 -6.92
CA PHE A 138 13.84 4.43 -6.76
C PHE A 138 14.20 5.84 -6.35
N HIS A 139 13.73 6.80 -7.14
CA HIS A 139 13.85 8.22 -6.86
C HIS A 139 12.49 8.81 -6.50
N VAL A 140 12.32 9.22 -5.25
CA VAL A 140 11.14 9.92 -4.75
C VAL A 140 11.42 11.42 -4.78
N GLN A 141 10.82 12.12 -5.73
CA GLN A 141 10.99 13.55 -5.94
C GLN A 141 9.80 14.30 -5.35
N PHE A 142 10.04 15.09 -4.33
CA PHE A 142 9.02 15.99 -3.78
C PHE A 142 8.94 17.25 -4.63
N GLU A 143 7.72 17.68 -4.95
CA GLU A 143 7.42 18.94 -5.63
C GLU A 143 6.83 19.96 -4.66
N SER A 144 6.03 19.49 -3.70
CA SER A 144 5.46 20.34 -2.66
C SER A 144 5.34 19.57 -1.34
N PHE A 145 5.49 20.34 -0.26
CA PHE A 145 5.22 19.87 1.09
C PHE A 145 4.75 21.04 1.95
N THR A 146 3.67 20.89 2.65
CA THR A 146 3.18 21.88 3.64
C THR A 146 2.48 21.16 4.77
N TYR A 147 2.46 21.76 5.95
CA TYR A 147 1.78 21.20 7.12
C TYR A 147 0.63 22.12 7.61
N ARG A 148 0.39 23.23 6.93
CA ARG A 148 -0.69 24.17 7.27
C ARG A 148 -1.81 24.12 6.25
N GLU A 149 -3.02 24.43 6.72
CA GLU A 149 -4.16 24.65 5.85
C GLU A 149 -4.00 25.99 5.11
N ASP A 150 -4.40 25.99 3.84
CA ASP A 150 -4.35 27.19 3.03
C ASP A 150 -5.19 28.30 3.65
N ASN A 151 -4.64 29.52 3.72
CA ASN A 151 -5.28 30.69 4.29
C ASN A 151 -5.73 30.57 5.76
N SER A 152 -5.22 29.57 6.50
CA SER A 152 -5.62 29.30 7.88
C SER A 152 -4.40 28.96 8.75
N PRO A 153 -3.65 29.94 9.24
CA PRO A 153 -2.40 29.69 9.97
C PRO A 153 -2.59 28.90 11.29
N ASN A 154 -3.82 28.90 11.81
CA ASN A 154 -4.17 28.21 13.06
C ASN A 154 -4.66 26.76 12.85
N LEU A 155 -4.57 26.24 11.62
CA LEU A 155 -5.01 24.91 11.29
C LEU A 155 -3.89 24.11 10.63
N TYR A 156 -3.69 22.87 11.08
CA TYR A 156 -2.77 21.93 10.47
C TYR A 156 -3.51 21.05 9.47
N ARG A 157 -3.00 21.00 8.26
CA ARG A 157 -3.30 20.02 7.23
C ARG A 157 -2.05 19.75 6.41
N GLY A 158 -1.52 18.55 6.50
CA GLY A 158 -0.36 18.13 5.71
C GLY A 158 -0.77 17.90 4.26
N LYS A 159 -0.04 18.49 3.33
CA LYS A 159 -0.17 18.26 1.89
C LYS A 159 1.23 17.97 1.35
N ALA A 160 1.35 16.92 0.54
CA ALA A 160 2.59 16.59 -0.15
C ALA A 160 2.27 16.10 -1.56
N SER A 161 3.05 16.54 -2.53
CA SER A 161 2.98 16.06 -3.91
C SER A 161 4.36 15.83 -4.48
N GLY A 162 4.42 15.00 -5.52
CA GLY A 162 5.65 14.69 -6.20
C GLY A 162 5.50 13.48 -7.09
N LYS A 163 6.61 12.86 -7.44
CA LYS A 163 6.65 11.65 -8.25
C LYS A 163 7.62 10.61 -7.72
N ILE A 164 7.36 9.35 -8.04
CA ILE A 164 8.25 8.22 -7.80
C ILE A 164 8.66 7.68 -9.16
N VAL A 165 9.96 7.68 -9.42
CA VAL A 165 10.54 7.11 -10.65
C VAL A 165 11.40 5.91 -10.26
N ALA A 166 11.22 4.78 -10.95
CA ALA A 166 12.11 3.63 -10.77
C ALA A 166 12.91 3.34 -12.02
N HIS A 167 14.19 3.04 -11.82
CA HIS A 167 15.11 2.63 -12.85
C HIS A 167 15.59 1.21 -12.56
N GLU A 168 15.52 0.35 -13.57
CA GLU A 168 16.13 -0.97 -13.56
C GLU A 168 17.59 -0.85 -14.00
N ILE A 169 18.49 -1.53 -13.29
CA ILE A 169 19.89 -1.57 -13.64
C ILE A 169 20.15 -2.76 -14.55
N VAL A 170 20.44 -2.45 -15.81
CA VAL A 170 20.78 -3.43 -16.82
C VAL A 170 22.30 -3.57 -16.93
N ARG A 171 22.77 -4.77 -16.69
CA ARG A 171 24.18 -5.12 -16.82
C ARG A 171 24.47 -5.56 -18.25
N GLY A 172 25.38 -4.87 -18.91
CA GLY A 172 25.81 -5.21 -20.28
C GLY A 172 26.45 -6.61 -20.34
N LYS A 173 26.17 -7.33 -21.43
CA LYS A 173 26.92 -8.54 -21.74
C LYS A 173 28.33 -8.15 -22.11
N ASP A 174 29.31 -8.96 -21.75
CA ASP A 174 30.72 -8.81 -22.11
C ASP A 174 31.46 -7.58 -21.54
N GLY A 175 31.10 -7.10 -20.37
CA GLY A 175 31.78 -5.98 -19.72
C GLY A 175 31.42 -4.59 -20.27
N ALA A 176 30.29 -4.47 -20.98
CA ALA A 176 29.81 -3.21 -21.56
C ALA A 176 29.23 -2.21 -20.52
N GLY A 177 29.59 -2.35 -19.24
CA GLY A 177 29.12 -1.46 -18.18
C GLY A 177 27.67 -1.68 -17.73
N GLN A 178 27.26 -0.89 -16.76
CA GLN A 178 25.88 -0.89 -16.26
C GLN A 178 25.19 0.41 -16.68
N HIS A 179 23.90 0.35 -16.96
CA HIS A 179 23.09 1.54 -17.25
C HIS A 179 21.70 1.41 -16.66
N ALA A 180 21.08 2.52 -16.36
CA ALA A 180 19.75 2.61 -15.76
C ALA A 180 18.69 2.84 -16.84
N ILE A 181 17.63 2.03 -16.81
CA ILE A 181 16.47 2.19 -17.71
C ILE A 181 15.26 2.51 -16.84
N GLN A 182 14.57 3.60 -17.15
CA GLN A 182 13.33 3.93 -16.44
C GLN A 182 12.24 2.91 -16.78
N VAL A 183 11.68 2.25 -15.74
CA VAL A 183 10.65 1.22 -15.86
C VAL A 183 9.35 1.58 -15.16
N TYR A 184 9.36 2.64 -14.34
CA TYR A 184 8.19 3.07 -13.59
C TYR A 184 8.21 4.58 -13.38
N ASP A 185 7.02 5.20 -13.43
CA ASP A 185 6.79 6.61 -13.12
C ASP A 185 5.37 6.78 -12.58
N GLN A 186 5.24 7.33 -11.39
CA GLN A 186 3.95 7.57 -10.77
C GLN A 186 3.93 8.88 -9.98
N LEU A 187 2.95 9.72 -10.25
CA LEU A 187 2.66 10.89 -9.43
C LEU A 187 1.99 10.48 -8.12
N PHE A 188 2.34 11.15 -7.05
CA PHE A 188 1.62 11.06 -5.78
C PHE A 188 1.11 12.42 -5.33
N ASN A 189 -0.04 12.41 -4.70
CA ASN A 189 -0.62 13.58 -4.05
C ASN A 189 -1.33 13.11 -2.80
N MET A 190 -0.92 13.63 -1.64
CA MET A 190 -1.43 13.24 -0.35
C MET A 190 -1.87 14.43 0.47
N THR A 191 -3.01 14.28 1.13
CA THR A 191 -3.52 15.23 2.12
C THR A 191 -3.87 14.52 3.42
N HIS A 192 -3.40 15.02 4.56
CA HIS A 192 -3.70 14.45 5.87
C HIS A 192 -3.90 15.56 6.93
N PRO A 193 -4.99 15.50 7.70
CA PRO A 193 -6.16 14.63 7.58
C PRO A 193 -6.96 14.92 6.29
N THR A 194 -7.66 13.91 5.78
CA THR A 194 -8.49 14.04 4.57
C THR A 194 -9.81 14.77 4.84
N THR A 195 -10.31 14.70 6.07
CA THR A 195 -11.62 15.26 6.45
C THR A 195 -11.51 16.70 6.97
N HIS A 196 -11.10 16.87 8.22
CA HIS A 196 -11.03 18.18 8.87
C HIS A 196 -9.61 18.46 9.33
N PRO A 197 -9.09 19.69 9.12
CA PRO A 197 -7.80 20.11 9.64
C PRO A 197 -7.81 20.08 11.17
N VAL A 198 -6.62 19.98 11.77
CA VAL A 198 -6.44 19.95 13.23
C VAL A 198 -6.06 21.35 13.72
N ALA A 199 -6.73 21.84 14.75
CA ALA A 199 -6.39 23.13 15.32
C ALA A 199 -5.03 23.09 16.05
N VAL A 200 -4.25 24.18 15.94
CA VAL A 200 -2.88 24.24 16.49
C VAL A 200 -2.83 24.12 18.01
N ASP A 201 -3.91 24.47 18.70
CA ASP A 201 -4.07 24.32 20.14
C ASP A 201 -4.33 22.87 20.58
N GLN A 202 -4.81 22.01 19.68
CA GLN A 202 -5.10 20.62 19.95
C GLN A 202 -3.85 19.72 19.83
N MET A 203 -2.82 20.16 19.10
CA MET A 203 -1.65 19.33 18.84
C MET A 203 -0.39 20.18 18.59
N PRO A 204 0.75 19.90 19.26
CA PRO A 204 2.02 20.52 18.94
C PRO A 204 2.45 20.29 17.48
N LYS A 205 3.06 21.33 16.85
CA LYS A 205 3.56 21.28 15.46
C LYS A 205 4.41 20.03 15.18
N THR A 206 5.37 19.74 16.06
CA THR A 206 6.31 18.62 15.90
C THR A 206 5.61 17.27 15.91
N VAL A 207 4.55 17.11 16.73
CA VAL A 207 3.73 15.91 16.78
C VAL A 207 2.92 15.76 15.50
N PHE A 208 2.36 16.86 14.99
CA PHE A 208 1.61 16.83 13.74
C PHE A 208 2.50 16.47 12.55
N ILE A 209 3.65 17.14 12.40
CA ILE A 209 4.60 16.86 11.31
C ILE A 209 5.02 15.39 11.34
N ARG A 210 5.42 14.86 12.51
CA ARG A 210 5.80 13.45 12.64
C ARG A 210 4.67 12.48 12.25
N LYS A 211 3.42 12.76 12.64
CA LYS A 211 2.26 11.95 12.22
C LYS A 211 2.05 12.01 10.72
N PHE A 212 2.17 13.19 10.13
CA PHE A 212 2.02 13.38 8.70
C PHE A 212 3.13 12.66 7.92
N THR A 213 4.40 12.84 8.29
CA THR A 213 5.55 12.15 7.68
C THR A 213 5.41 10.63 7.76
N ASN A 214 5.00 10.10 8.92
CA ASN A 214 4.74 8.67 9.06
C ASN A 214 3.62 8.18 8.14
N LYS A 215 2.53 8.96 8.01
CA LYS A 215 1.42 8.61 7.13
C LYS A 215 1.81 8.71 5.65
N LEU A 216 2.62 9.72 5.30
CA LEU A 216 3.16 9.88 3.96
C LEU A 216 4.07 8.70 3.58
N ALA A 217 5.00 8.31 4.46
CA ALA A 217 5.84 7.14 4.23
C ALA A 217 5.05 5.82 4.16
N ASP A 218 3.90 5.73 4.83
CA ASP A 218 2.98 4.59 4.73
C ASP A 218 2.34 4.52 3.34
N GLU A 219 1.85 5.65 2.84
CA GLU A 219 1.23 5.77 1.52
C GLU A 219 2.24 5.54 0.38
N LEU A 220 3.40 6.19 0.44
CA LEU A 220 4.49 5.96 -0.52
C LEU A 220 4.94 4.49 -0.50
N GLY A 221 4.90 3.86 0.66
CA GLY A 221 5.23 2.45 0.84
C GLY A 221 4.39 1.50 0.00
N HIS A 222 3.15 1.85 -0.31
CA HIS A 222 2.27 1.04 -1.18
C HIS A 222 2.81 0.88 -2.62
N THR A 223 3.73 1.74 -3.03
CA THR A 223 4.44 1.58 -4.29
C THR A 223 5.41 0.41 -4.26
N PHE A 224 6.04 0.14 -3.13
CA PHE A 224 7.15 -0.82 -3.03
C PHE A 224 6.71 -2.20 -2.57
N TYR A 225 5.69 -2.30 -1.74
CA TYR A 225 5.29 -3.57 -1.12
C TYR A 225 3.78 -3.77 -1.09
N SER A 226 3.42 -5.03 -1.15
CA SER A 226 2.03 -5.47 -1.07
C SER A 226 1.41 -5.20 0.30
N VAL A 227 0.15 -4.83 0.31
CA VAL A 227 -0.60 -4.46 1.53
C VAL A 227 -1.79 -5.39 1.70
N LYS A 228 -2.01 -5.88 2.91
CA LYS A 228 -3.24 -6.62 3.24
C LYS A 228 -4.43 -5.69 3.16
N ARG A 229 -5.41 -6.03 2.33
CA ARG A 229 -6.64 -5.27 2.21
C ARG A 229 -7.49 -5.47 3.46
N MET A 230 -7.46 -4.51 4.39
CA MET A 230 -8.46 -4.47 5.46
C MET A 230 -9.79 -3.99 4.87
N TYR A 231 -10.72 -4.92 4.67
CA TYR A 231 -12.11 -4.55 4.40
C TYR A 231 -12.68 -3.92 5.67
N SER A 232 -12.80 -2.60 5.71
CA SER A 232 -13.71 -1.95 6.66
C SER A 232 -15.12 -2.33 6.21
N VAL A 233 -15.70 -3.30 6.88
CA VAL A 233 -17.13 -3.60 6.78
C VAL A 233 -17.86 -2.38 7.35
N LYS A 234 -18.25 -1.47 6.46
CA LYS A 234 -19.16 -0.39 6.80
C LYS A 234 -20.52 -1.05 6.97
N ILE A 235 -20.80 -1.48 8.21
CA ILE A 235 -22.16 -1.94 8.57
C ILE A 235 -23.05 -0.72 8.43
N MET A 236 -23.77 -0.62 7.30
CA MET A 236 -24.87 0.32 7.17
C MET A 236 -26.01 -0.24 8.03
N TYR A 237 -26.13 0.25 9.26
CA TYR A 237 -27.40 0.16 9.96
C TYR A 237 -28.36 1.12 9.28
N SER A 238 -29.28 0.55 8.47
CA SER A 238 -30.50 1.21 8.03
C SER A 238 -31.40 1.32 9.28
N VAL A 239 -31.66 2.55 9.71
CA VAL A 239 -32.74 2.90 10.63
C VAL A 239 -34.00 3.18 9.80
#